data_d9d31d88e4a2b98aea71bf2b72b0f1eb
#
_entry.id   d9d31d88e4a2b98aea71bf2b72b0f1eb
#
_cell.length_a   1.000
_cell.length_b   1.000
_cell.length_c   1.000
_cell.angle_alpha   90.00
_cell.angle_beta   90.00
_cell.angle_gamma   90.00
#
_symmetry.space_group_name_H-M   'P 1'
#
loop_
_entity.id
_entity.type
_entity.pdbx_description
1 polymer ?
#
loop_
_entity_poly.entity_id
_entity_poly.type
_entity_poly.pdbx_seq_one_letter_code
_entity_poly.pdbx_strand_id
1 'polypeptide(L)'
;MRDRLSVFENRTDGGRRLAATLSSLPMAAEPVICAIPAGGIPPGLEVARALKAPLRMAVVRKVQVPWNPEAGFGAVTWNGQVFLNHPLVNALALSDAEVNAAVAKAKKNVKERIAKFAGGREEPGIENRTAILIDDGLATGYTMLAAIEAARAGSPREIIAAIPTGSLHAVNFIARKADLVVCLNIRTSHTFAVAQAYEEWHDITDLEVQELLIQARDMELF
;
A
#
# COMPACT_ATOMS: atom_id res chain seq x y z
N MET A 1 -1.65 12.99 -15.25
CA MET A 1 -0.96 12.45 -16.46
C MET A 1 -1.67 11.17 -16.88
N ARG A 2 -1.66 10.82 -18.16
CA ARG A 2 -2.27 9.56 -18.65
C ARG A 2 -1.31 8.87 -19.61
N ASP A 3 -1.26 7.54 -19.51
CA ASP A 3 -0.56 6.62 -20.45
C ASP A 3 0.92 6.92 -20.71
N ARG A 4 1.64 7.52 -19.77
CA ARG A 4 3.08 7.77 -19.90
C ARG A 4 3.90 6.65 -19.25
N LEU A 5 5.01 6.29 -19.90
CA LEU A 5 6.07 5.44 -19.36
C LEU A 5 7.16 6.33 -18.76
N SER A 6 7.93 5.79 -17.81
CA SER A 6 9.09 6.46 -17.19
C SER A 6 8.79 7.92 -16.82
N VAL A 7 7.68 8.10 -16.07
CA VAL A 7 7.20 9.43 -15.66
C VAL A 7 7.95 9.96 -14.46
N PHE A 8 8.41 9.03 -13.62
CA PHE A 8 9.12 9.29 -12.38
C PHE A 8 10.55 8.75 -12.52
N GLU A 9 11.51 9.50 -12.00
CA GLU A 9 12.88 9.02 -11.91
C GLU A 9 12.92 7.72 -11.08
N ASN A 10 12.36 7.77 -9.88
CA ASN A 10 12.27 6.65 -8.95
C ASN A 10 11.05 6.84 -8.01
N ARG A 11 10.88 5.94 -7.01
CA ARG A 11 9.77 6.00 -6.05
C ARG A 11 9.78 7.27 -5.21
N THR A 12 10.95 7.80 -4.87
CA THR A 12 11.11 9.05 -4.13
C THR A 12 10.60 10.24 -4.94
N ASP A 13 10.93 10.35 -6.23
CA ASP A 13 10.39 11.39 -7.12
C ASP A 13 8.86 11.27 -7.24
N GLY A 14 8.34 10.04 -7.42
CA GLY A 14 6.90 9.77 -7.41
C GLY A 14 6.23 10.27 -6.11
N GLY A 15 6.89 10.03 -4.98
CA GLY A 15 6.45 10.49 -3.65
C GLY A 15 6.43 12.01 -3.50
N ARG A 16 7.48 12.70 -3.97
CA ARG A 16 7.53 14.18 -3.93
C ARG A 16 6.41 14.82 -4.74
N ARG A 17 6.15 14.30 -5.94
CA ARG A 17 5.05 14.79 -6.78
C ARG A 17 3.67 14.46 -6.18
N LEU A 18 3.55 13.31 -5.54
CA LEU A 18 2.33 12.92 -4.82
C LEU A 18 2.09 13.85 -3.62
N ALA A 19 3.13 14.16 -2.86
CA ALA A 19 3.11 15.09 -1.74
C ALA A 19 2.65 16.48 -2.15
N ALA A 20 3.18 17.02 -3.26
CA ALA A 20 2.76 18.32 -3.80
C ALA A 20 1.26 18.36 -4.12
N THR A 21 0.71 17.27 -4.67
CA THR A 21 -0.73 17.17 -4.94
C THR A 21 -1.53 17.09 -3.64
N LEU A 22 -1.14 16.23 -2.71
CA LEU A 22 -1.85 16.03 -1.44
C LEU A 22 -1.83 17.29 -0.55
N SER A 23 -0.74 18.07 -0.58
CA SER A 23 -0.63 19.32 0.20
C SER A 23 -1.64 20.40 -0.23
N SER A 24 -2.21 20.29 -1.42
CA SER A 24 -3.23 21.23 -1.93
C SER A 24 -4.67 20.78 -1.67
N LEU A 25 -4.86 19.58 -1.15
CA LEU A 25 -6.20 19.02 -0.91
C LEU A 25 -6.69 19.33 0.51
N PRO A 26 -7.98 19.67 0.66
CA PRO A 26 -8.59 19.71 1.97
C PRO A 26 -8.63 18.30 2.56
N MET A 27 -8.38 18.17 3.86
CA MET A 27 -8.46 16.91 4.59
C MET A 27 -9.50 17.02 5.71
N ALA A 28 -10.25 15.95 5.95
CA ALA A 28 -11.32 15.94 6.95
C ALA A 28 -10.80 15.98 8.40
N ALA A 29 -9.54 15.57 8.63
CA ALA A 29 -8.85 15.58 9.91
C ALA A 29 -7.33 15.58 9.71
N GLU A 30 -6.56 15.63 10.82
CA GLU A 30 -5.10 15.51 10.77
C GLU A 30 -4.67 14.21 10.08
N PRO A 31 -3.73 14.27 9.12
CA PRO A 31 -3.31 13.10 8.37
C PRO A 31 -2.42 12.15 9.17
N VAL A 32 -2.52 10.87 8.85
CA VAL A 32 -1.55 9.81 9.15
C VAL A 32 -1.18 9.14 7.85
N ILE A 33 0.10 9.05 7.55
CA ILE A 33 0.60 8.40 6.36
C ILE A 33 0.78 6.91 6.64
N CYS A 34 0.00 6.09 5.96
CA CYS A 34 -0.03 4.64 6.11
C CYS A 34 0.64 4.00 4.89
N ALA A 35 1.96 3.81 4.95
CA ALA A 35 2.71 3.24 3.83
C ALA A 35 2.60 1.71 3.78
N ILE A 36 2.28 1.17 2.61
CA ILE A 36 2.22 -0.27 2.35
C ILE A 36 3.62 -0.79 1.99
N PRO A 37 4.24 -1.61 2.84
CA PRO A 37 5.62 -2.04 2.61
C PRO A 37 5.75 -3.17 1.57
N ALA A 38 6.88 -3.23 0.82
CA ALA A 38 8.03 -2.33 0.92
C ALA A 38 7.91 -1.10 -0.03
N GLY A 39 7.27 -1.25 -1.18
CA GLY A 39 7.22 -0.25 -2.26
C GLY A 39 6.64 1.11 -1.86
N GLY A 40 5.66 1.12 -0.96
CA GLY A 40 5.03 2.35 -0.49
C GLY A 40 5.85 3.17 0.51
N ILE A 41 6.98 2.63 1.04
CA ILE A 41 7.78 3.34 2.05
C ILE A 41 8.48 4.58 1.47
N PRO A 42 9.22 4.50 0.35
CA PRO A 42 9.87 5.69 -0.22
C PRO A 42 8.88 6.82 -0.54
N PRO A 43 7.78 6.60 -1.28
CA PRO A 43 6.80 7.67 -1.54
C PRO A 43 6.08 8.11 -0.26
N GLY A 44 5.81 7.20 0.69
CA GLY A 44 5.18 7.52 1.97
C GLY A 44 6.02 8.45 2.82
N LEU A 45 7.35 8.27 2.86
CA LEU A 45 8.27 9.14 3.58
C LEU A 45 8.26 10.57 3.02
N GLU A 46 8.26 10.73 1.70
CA GLU A 46 8.21 12.06 1.07
C GLU A 46 6.89 12.79 1.37
N VAL A 47 5.77 12.05 1.37
CA VAL A 47 4.46 12.62 1.75
C VAL A 47 4.44 12.97 3.24
N ALA A 48 4.93 12.10 4.11
CA ALA A 48 5.02 12.36 5.55
C ALA A 48 5.85 13.61 5.86
N ARG A 49 6.99 13.77 5.18
CA ARG A 49 7.87 14.95 5.29
C ARG A 49 7.14 16.23 4.89
N ALA A 50 6.49 16.23 3.74
CA ALA A 50 5.83 17.41 3.19
C ALA A 50 4.61 17.85 4.02
N LEU A 51 3.82 16.88 4.50
CA LEU A 51 2.62 17.15 5.31
C LEU A 51 2.93 17.29 6.81
N LYS A 52 4.20 17.05 7.22
CA LYS A 52 4.59 16.97 8.65
C LYS A 52 3.70 16.02 9.45
N ALA A 53 3.36 14.89 8.84
CA ALA A 53 2.42 13.92 9.36
C ALA A 53 3.13 12.62 9.78
N PRO A 54 2.64 11.92 10.81
CA PRO A 54 3.22 10.65 11.21
C PRO A 54 3.22 9.63 10.07
N LEU A 55 4.36 8.96 9.85
CA LEU A 55 4.49 7.79 8.98
C LEU A 55 4.21 6.53 9.78
N ARG A 56 3.40 5.64 9.26
CA ARG A 56 3.04 4.35 9.87
C ARG A 56 3.07 3.25 8.82
N MET A 57 3.31 2.04 9.28
CA MET A 57 3.35 0.86 8.42
C MET A 57 1.96 0.24 8.29
N ALA A 58 1.41 0.20 7.10
CA ALA A 58 0.18 -0.53 6.77
C ALA A 58 0.55 -1.89 6.16
N VAL A 59 1.00 -2.83 7.00
CA VAL A 59 1.50 -4.11 6.52
C VAL A 59 0.38 -4.96 5.93
N VAL A 60 0.47 -5.23 4.64
CA VAL A 60 -0.41 -6.16 3.92
C VAL A 60 0.43 -7.23 3.23
N ARG A 61 0.00 -8.48 3.31
CA ARG A 61 0.66 -9.60 2.64
C ARG A 61 -0.30 -10.40 1.80
N LYS A 62 0.10 -10.65 0.57
CA LYS A 62 -0.60 -11.52 -0.37
C LYS A 62 -0.69 -12.94 0.18
N VAL A 63 -1.87 -13.54 0.13
CA VAL A 63 -2.05 -14.97 0.31
C VAL A 63 -1.74 -15.64 -1.02
N GLN A 64 -0.56 -16.26 -1.10
CA GLN A 64 0.01 -16.79 -2.34
C GLN A 64 -0.62 -18.11 -2.75
N VAL A 65 -0.76 -18.32 -4.06
CA VAL A 65 -1.11 -19.64 -4.61
C VAL A 65 0.04 -20.61 -4.31
N PRO A 66 -0.23 -21.83 -3.79
CA PRO A 66 0.82 -22.74 -3.32
C PRO A 66 1.92 -23.06 -4.35
N TRP A 67 1.57 -23.15 -5.61
CA TRP A 67 2.50 -23.48 -6.72
C TRP A 67 2.94 -22.26 -7.54
N ASN A 68 2.44 -21.06 -7.22
CA ASN A 68 2.82 -19.83 -7.92
C ASN A 68 2.90 -18.65 -6.94
N PRO A 69 4.07 -18.34 -6.38
CA PRO A 69 4.23 -17.27 -5.40
C PRO A 69 3.98 -15.87 -5.96
N GLU A 70 4.02 -15.71 -7.28
CA GLU A 70 3.68 -14.42 -7.92
C GLU A 70 2.17 -14.18 -7.93
N ALA A 71 1.37 -15.23 -8.01
CA ALA A 71 -0.08 -15.15 -7.94
C ALA A 71 -0.58 -15.15 -6.49
N GLY A 72 -1.68 -14.44 -6.24
CA GLY A 72 -2.33 -14.42 -4.94
C GLY A 72 -3.84 -14.50 -5.06
N PHE A 73 -4.46 -15.21 -4.13
CA PHE A 73 -5.91 -15.35 -4.04
C PHE A 73 -6.51 -14.64 -2.82
N GLY A 74 -5.72 -13.82 -2.14
CA GLY A 74 -6.16 -13.04 -0.99
C GLY A 74 -5.07 -12.16 -0.40
N ALA A 75 -5.38 -11.54 0.73
CA ALA A 75 -4.46 -10.73 1.50
C ALA A 75 -4.71 -10.88 3.01
N VAL A 76 -3.65 -10.71 3.80
CA VAL A 76 -3.69 -10.57 5.26
C VAL A 76 -3.14 -9.20 5.62
N THR A 77 -3.82 -8.51 6.52
CA THR A 77 -3.49 -7.15 6.95
C THR A 77 -2.88 -7.11 8.35
N TRP A 78 -2.35 -5.95 8.74
CA TRP A 78 -1.69 -5.70 10.04
C TRP A 78 -2.56 -6.06 11.24
N ASN A 79 -3.88 -5.87 11.17
CA ASN A 79 -4.82 -6.23 12.23
C ASN A 79 -5.29 -7.70 12.17
N GLY A 80 -4.64 -8.53 11.34
CA GLY A 80 -4.93 -9.96 11.21
C GLY A 80 -6.16 -10.32 10.39
N GLN A 81 -6.86 -9.35 9.80
CA GLN A 81 -7.98 -9.61 8.90
C GLN A 81 -7.50 -10.34 7.64
N VAL A 82 -8.35 -11.22 7.13
CA VAL A 82 -8.09 -12.06 5.95
C VAL A 82 -9.14 -11.76 4.89
N PHE A 83 -8.70 -11.37 3.72
CA PHE A 83 -9.53 -11.12 2.56
C PHE A 83 -9.22 -12.15 1.49
N LEU A 84 -10.20 -12.97 1.10
CA LEU A 84 -10.06 -14.00 0.08
C LEU A 84 -10.88 -13.66 -1.16
N ASN A 85 -10.31 -13.92 -2.32
CA ASN A 85 -11.02 -13.93 -3.59
C ASN A 85 -11.66 -15.32 -3.79
N HIS A 86 -12.83 -15.55 -3.18
CA HIS A 86 -13.52 -16.84 -3.25
C HIS A 86 -13.77 -17.34 -4.67
N PRO A 87 -14.18 -16.53 -5.65
CA PRO A 87 -14.24 -16.94 -7.05
C PRO A 87 -12.92 -17.52 -7.57
N LEU A 88 -11.78 -16.92 -7.22
CA LEU A 88 -10.47 -17.40 -7.63
C LEU A 88 -10.06 -18.68 -6.88
N VAL A 89 -10.35 -18.77 -5.58
CA VAL A 89 -10.16 -20.00 -4.77
C VAL A 89 -10.88 -21.18 -5.43
N ASN A 90 -12.14 -20.98 -5.82
CA ASN A 90 -12.95 -22.00 -6.49
C ASN A 90 -12.41 -22.34 -7.89
N ALA A 91 -12.03 -21.32 -8.68
CA ALA A 91 -11.49 -21.53 -10.03
C ALA A 91 -10.15 -22.30 -10.02
N LEU A 92 -9.35 -22.13 -8.97
CA LEU A 92 -8.08 -22.84 -8.77
C LEU A 92 -8.27 -24.19 -8.08
N ALA A 93 -9.50 -24.56 -7.72
CA ALA A 93 -9.85 -25.78 -6.98
C ALA A 93 -8.99 -25.99 -5.71
N LEU A 94 -8.68 -24.90 -4.99
CA LEU A 94 -7.91 -24.96 -3.76
C LEU A 94 -8.73 -25.64 -2.66
N SER A 95 -8.13 -26.62 -2.00
CA SER A 95 -8.71 -27.24 -0.80
C SER A 95 -8.65 -26.31 0.42
N ASP A 96 -9.53 -26.52 1.37
CA ASP A 96 -9.51 -25.76 2.64
C ASP A 96 -8.17 -25.87 3.37
N ALA A 97 -7.49 -27.02 3.28
CA ALA A 97 -6.18 -27.22 3.87
C ALA A 97 -5.11 -26.34 3.22
N GLU A 98 -5.11 -26.22 1.89
CA GLU A 98 -4.19 -25.36 1.14
C GLU A 98 -4.47 -23.87 1.43
N VAL A 99 -5.74 -23.47 1.45
CA VAL A 99 -6.14 -22.10 1.81
C VAL A 99 -5.68 -21.77 3.21
N ASN A 100 -5.95 -22.62 4.20
CA ASN A 100 -5.57 -22.39 5.59
C ASN A 100 -4.04 -22.32 5.77
N ALA A 101 -3.28 -23.20 5.11
CA ALA A 101 -1.83 -23.17 5.15
C ALA A 101 -1.24 -21.88 4.56
N ALA A 102 -1.77 -21.43 3.41
CA ALA A 102 -1.35 -20.20 2.76
C ALA A 102 -1.68 -18.95 3.62
N VAL A 103 -2.86 -18.91 4.23
CA VAL A 103 -3.28 -17.86 5.16
C VAL A 103 -2.39 -17.85 6.41
N ALA A 104 -2.09 -19.00 7.00
CA ALA A 104 -1.20 -19.10 8.16
C ALA A 104 0.21 -18.58 7.85
N LYS A 105 0.76 -18.93 6.67
CA LYS A 105 2.04 -18.39 6.18
C LYS A 105 1.99 -16.87 6.02
N ALA A 106 0.93 -16.33 5.42
CA ALA A 106 0.77 -14.89 5.24
C ALA A 106 0.63 -14.16 6.60
N LYS A 107 -0.12 -14.71 7.56
CA LYS A 107 -0.24 -14.17 8.92
C LYS A 107 1.12 -14.12 9.64
N LYS A 108 1.92 -15.18 9.52
CA LYS A 108 3.28 -15.22 10.07
C LYS A 108 4.14 -14.11 9.48
N ASN A 109 4.13 -13.97 8.15
CA ASN A 109 4.85 -12.92 7.43
C ASN A 109 4.44 -11.50 7.86
N VAL A 110 3.14 -11.26 8.08
CA VAL A 110 2.65 -9.96 8.58
C VAL A 110 3.25 -9.67 9.96
N LYS A 111 3.18 -10.62 10.90
CA LYS A 111 3.74 -10.46 12.26
C LYS A 111 5.23 -10.19 12.24
N GLU A 112 6.00 -10.95 11.45
CA GLU A 112 7.45 -10.77 11.31
C GLU A 112 7.80 -9.37 10.78
N ARG A 113 7.05 -8.87 9.79
CA ARG A 113 7.27 -7.53 9.25
C ARG A 113 6.88 -6.42 10.22
N ILE A 114 5.77 -6.57 10.95
CA ILE A 114 5.38 -5.63 12.00
C ILE A 114 6.49 -5.58 13.07
N ALA A 115 6.95 -6.72 13.57
CA ALA A 115 8.01 -6.78 14.56
C ALA A 115 9.33 -6.15 14.06
N LYS A 116 9.64 -6.34 12.76
CA LYS A 116 10.88 -5.84 12.17
C LYS A 116 10.85 -4.34 11.89
N PHE A 117 9.71 -3.79 11.45
CA PHE A 117 9.64 -2.46 10.85
C PHE A 117 8.70 -1.47 11.55
N ALA A 118 7.69 -1.93 12.29
CA ALA A 118 6.67 -1.03 12.83
C ALA A 118 7.07 -0.29 14.12
N GLY A 119 8.32 -0.41 14.57
CA GLY A 119 8.81 0.30 15.75
C GLY A 119 8.06 -0.04 17.04
N GLY A 120 7.55 -1.28 17.14
CA GLY A 120 6.75 -1.74 18.29
C GLY A 120 5.26 -1.37 18.24
N ARG A 121 4.80 -0.74 17.16
CA ARG A 121 3.38 -0.40 16.96
C ARG A 121 2.73 -1.44 16.05
N GLU A 122 1.69 -2.10 16.54
CA GLU A 122 0.93 -3.08 15.77
C GLU A 122 -0.05 -2.44 14.81
N GLU A 123 -0.59 -1.25 15.17
CA GLU A 123 -1.59 -0.53 14.39
C GLU A 123 -1.15 0.89 14.02
N PRO A 124 -1.63 1.41 12.88
CA PRO A 124 -1.25 2.75 12.40
C PRO A 124 -1.74 3.93 13.25
N GLY A 125 -2.69 3.74 14.18
CA GLY A 125 -3.24 4.83 15.02
C GLY A 125 -4.01 5.86 14.21
N ILE A 126 -5.00 5.40 13.44
CA ILE A 126 -5.77 6.19 12.46
C ILE A 126 -7.15 6.64 12.96
N GLU A 127 -7.52 6.29 14.19
CA GLU A 127 -8.83 6.63 14.77
C GLU A 127 -9.07 8.15 14.72
N ASN A 128 -10.23 8.55 14.20
CA ASN A 128 -10.65 9.95 14.02
C ASN A 128 -9.71 10.84 13.18
N ARG A 129 -8.79 10.23 12.38
CA ARG A 129 -7.82 10.92 11.54
C ARG A 129 -8.08 10.68 10.05
N THR A 130 -7.45 11.48 9.18
CA THR A 130 -7.38 11.18 7.75
C THR A 130 -6.28 10.15 7.51
N ALA A 131 -6.66 8.90 7.19
CA ALA A 131 -5.71 7.83 6.85
C ALA A 131 -5.32 7.94 5.37
N ILE A 132 -4.06 8.28 5.08
CA ILE A 132 -3.54 8.32 3.70
C ILE A 132 -2.76 7.02 3.44
N LEU A 133 -3.39 6.09 2.73
CA LEU A 133 -2.79 4.82 2.33
C LEU A 133 -1.92 5.03 1.09
N ILE A 134 -0.64 4.70 1.18
CA ILE A 134 0.34 4.94 0.10
C ILE A 134 1.00 3.63 -0.33
N ASP A 135 1.06 3.42 -1.66
CA ASP A 135 1.87 2.39 -2.31
C ASP A 135 2.62 3.00 -3.50
N ASP A 136 3.59 2.29 -4.08
CA ASP A 136 4.35 2.74 -5.26
C ASP A 136 3.54 2.64 -6.56
N GLY A 137 2.49 1.84 -6.58
CA GLY A 137 1.57 1.75 -7.71
C GLY A 137 0.43 0.77 -7.51
N LEU A 138 -0.54 0.84 -8.41
CA LEU A 138 -1.79 0.12 -8.30
C LEU A 138 -1.99 -0.75 -9.56
N ALA A 139 -1.53 -2.02 -9.53
CA ALA A 139 -1.70 -2.93 -10.66
C ALA A 139 -3.13 -3.53 -10.68
N THR A 140 -3.47 -4.34 -9.70
CA THR A 140 -4.79 -4.97 -9.57
C THR A 140 -5.68 -4.33 -8.52
N GLY A 141 -5.10 -3.64 -7.55
CA GLY A 141 -5.80 -2.97 -6.45
C GLY A 141 -6.10 -3.84 -5.22
N TYR A 142 -5.88 -5.15 -5.24
CA TYR A 142 -6.25 -6.01 -4.12
C TYR A 142 -5.48 -5.73 -2.82
N THR A 143 -4.20 -5.36 -2.91
CA THR A 143 -3.40 -4.97 -1.74
C THR A 143 -3.96 -3.69 -1.10
N MET A 144 -4.22 -2.69 -1.92
CA MET A 144 -4.82 -1.43 -1.48
C MET A 144 -6.24 -1.63 -0.93
N LEU A 145 -7.05 -2.48 -1.57
CA LEU A 145 -8.38 -2.83 -1.05
C LEU A 145 -8.28 -3.42 0.36
N ALA A 146 -7.41 -4.40 0.56
CA ALA A 146 -7.23 -5.01 1.88
C ALA A 146 -6.77 -3.97 2.92
N ALA A 147 -5.88 -3.04 2.54
CA ALA A 147 -5.46 -1.94 3.41
C ALA A 147 -6.61 -1.00 3.76
N ILE A 148 -7.48 -0.65 2.80
CA ILE A 148 -8.67 0.19 3.02
C ILE A 148 -9.64 -0.48 4.00
N GLU A 149 -9.96 -1.74 3.78
CA GLU A 149 -10.89 -2.47 4.64
C GLU A 149 -10.33 -2.62 6.07
N ALA A 150 -9.02 -2.88 6.21
CA ALA A 150 -8.38 -2.91 7.51
C ALA A 150 -8.34 -1.52 8.18
N ALA A 151 -8.12 -0.47 7.42
CA ALA A 151 -8.15 0.90 7.92
C ALA A 151 -9.56 1.30 8.40
N ARG A 152 -10.62 0.91 7.70
CA ARG A 152 -12.01 1.19 8.12
C ARG A 152 -12.33 0.61 9.50
N ALA A 153 -11.78 -0.56 9.83
CA ALA A 153 -11.94 -1.15 11.16
C ALA A 153 -11.31 -0.30 12.28
N GLY A 154 -10.32 0.54 11.97
CA GLY A 154 -9.70 1.50 12.88
C GLY A 154 -10.45 2.83 13.01
N SER A 155 -11.66 2.96 12.46
CA SER A 155 -12.54 4.12 12.55
C SER A 155 -11.88 5.47 12.15
N PRO A 156 -11.21 5.56 10.99
CA PRO A 156 -10.70 6.83 10.50
C PRO A 156 -11.86 7.75 10.12
N ARG A 157 -11.59 9.05 10.12
CA ARG A 157 -12.56 10.04 9.66
C ARG A 157 -12.64 10.07 8.13
N GLU A 158 -11.55 9.75 7.47
CA GLU A 158 -11.42 9.73 6.02
C GLU A 158 -10.31 8.75 5.60
N ILE A 159 -10.49 8.09 4.47
CA ILE A 159 -9.47 7.24 3.84
C ILE A 159 -9.15 7.77 2.46
N ILE A 160 -7.90 8.17 2.26
CA ILE A 160 -7.35 8.57 0.97
C ILE A 160 -6.41 7.48 0.47
N ALA A 161 -6.67 6.92 -0.71
CA ALA A 161 -5.71 6.06 -1.39
C ALA A 161 -4.84 6.90 -2.34
N ALA A 162 -3.54 6.94 -2.14
CA ALA A 162 -2.63 7.82 -2.86
C ALA A 162 -1.46 7.04 -3.48
N ILE A 163 -1.35 7.10 -4.80
CA ILE A 163 -0.36 6.33 -5.58
C ILE A 163 0.23 7.17 -6.71
N PRO A 164 1.55 7.03 -7.02
CA PRO A 164 2.15 7.67 -8.18
C PRO A 164 1.56 7.16 -9.50
N THR A 165 1.32 5.86 -9.64
CA THR A 165 0.81 5.27 -10.88
C THR A 165 -0.22 4.16 -10.62
N GLY A 166 -1.13 3.95 -11.57
CA GLY A 166 -2.12 2.88 -11.47
C GLY A 166 -2.81 2.55 -12.78
N SER A 167 -3.25 1.29 -12.95
CA SER A 167 -4.12 0.94 -14.06
C SER A 167 -5.49 1.59 -13.88
N LEU A 168 -6.12 2.02 -14.97
CA LEU A 168 -7.46 2.61 -14.92
C LEU A 168 -8.48 1.69 -14.25
N HIS A 169 -8.37 0.38 -14.50
CA HIS A 169 -9.23 -0.62 -13.88
C HIS A 169 -9.08 -0.61 -12.35
N ALA A 170 -7.85 -0.68 -11.85
CA ALA A 170 -7.58 -0.70 -10.43
C ALA A 170 -7.93 0.63 -9.74
N VAL A 171 -7.65 1.77 -10.39
CA VAL A 171 -8.04 3.09 -9.88
C VAL A 171 -9.56 3.18 -9.73
N ASN A 172 -10.32 2.79 -10.76
CA ASN A 172 -11.79 2.78 -10.70
C ASN A 172 -12.34 1.79 -9.66
N PHE A 173 -11.65 0.67 -9.46
CA PHE A 173 -12.02 -0.32 -8.44
C PHE A 173 -11.85 0.26 -7.02
N ILE A 174 -10.72 0.90 -6.75
CA ILE A 174 -10.41 1.51 -5.45
C ILE A 174 -11.24 2.76 -5.18
N ALA A 175 -11.58 3.55 -6.21
CA ALA A 175 -12.42 4.74 -6.08
C ALA A 175 -13.84 4.45 -5.55
N ARG A 176 -14.28 3.20 -5.58
CA ARG A 176 -15.56 2.76 -4.97
C ARG A 176 -15.42 2.38 -3.51
N LYS A 177 -14.20 2.39 -2.97
CA LYS A 177 -13.86 1.86 -1.65
C LYS A 177 -13.23 2.89 -0.72
N ALA A 178 -12.34 3.73 -1.23
CA ALA A 178 -11.79 4.88 -0.53
C ALA A 178 -12.71 6.10 -0.65
N ASP A 179 -12.56 7.05 0.27
CA ASP A 179 -13.31 8.31 0.21
C ASP A 179 -12.72 9.22 -0.88
N LEU A 180 -11.41 9.12 -1.12
CA LEU A 180 -10.70 9.81 -2.20
C LEU A 180 -9.60 8.92 -2.77
N VAL A 181 -9.37 8.99 -4.10
CA VAL A 181 -8.20 8.38 -4.75
C VAL A 181 -7.39 9.46 -5.45
N VAL A 182 -6.11 9.52 -5.13
CA VAL A 182 -5.12 10.39 -5.79
C VAL A 182 -4.15 9.50 -6.57
N CYS A 183 -4.21 9.56 -7.90
CA CYS A 183 -3.31 8.82 -8.79
C CYS A 183 -2.73 9.78 -9.83
N LEU A 184 -1.40 9.94 -9.85
CA LEU A 184 -0.75 10.94 -10.71
C LEU A 184 -0.67 10.49 -12.17
N ASN A 185 -0.43 9.19 -12.41
CA ASN A 185 -0.31 8.61 -13.75
C ASN A 185 -1.26 7.43 -13.91
N ILE A 186 -2.38 7.65 -14.60
CA ILE A 186 -3.36 6.59 -14.88
C ILE A 186 -3.04 5.94 -16.22
N ARG A 187 -2.90 4.61 -16.23
CA ARG A 187 -2.58 3.80 -17.39
C ARG A 187 -3.82 3.08 -17.90
N THR A 188 -4.11 3.24 -19.19
CA THR A 188 -5.26 2.60 -19.89
C THR A 188 -4.87 1.39 -20.70
N SER A 189 -3.56 1.13 -20.87
CA SER A 189 -3.04 -0.03 -21.60
C SER A 189 -3.47 -1.36 -20.97
N HIS A 190 -3.76 -2.35 -21.80
CA HIS A 190 -4.12 -3.71 -21.37
C HIS A 190 -3.01 -4.40 -20.54
N THR A 191 -1.75 -4.09 -20.85
CA THR A 191 -0.59 -4.56 -20.10
C THR A 191 -0.06 -3.41 -19.24
N PHE A 192 -0.04 -3.61 -17.93
CA PHE A 192 0.47 -2.64 -16.98
C PHE A 192 1.35 -3.33 -15.92
N ALA A 193 2.55 -2.81 -15.76
CA ALA A 193 3.41 -3.09 -14.61
C ALA A 193 3.80 -1.77 -13.95
N VAL A 194 3.77 -1.75 -12.62
CA VAL A 194 4.11 -0.55 -11.82
C VAL A 194 5.50 -0.02 -12.18
N ALA A 195 6.46 -0.92 -12.37
CA ALA A 195 7.83 -0.62 -12.77
C ALA A 195 7.93 0.28 -14.02
N GLN A 196 7.01 0.15 -14.97
CA GLN A 196 7.01 0.93 -16.22
C GLN A 196 6.82 2.45 -16.03
N ALA A 197 6.39 2.88 -14.85
CA ALA A 197 6.22 4.30 -14.55
C ALA A 197 7.52 4.96 -14.06
N TYR A 198 8.55 4.18 -13.77
CA TYR A 198 9.80 4.60 -13.17
C TYR A 198 10.97 4.37 -14.14
N GLU A 199 11.93 5.32 -14.16
CA GLU A 199 13.19 5.15 -14.89
C GLU A 199 14.11 4.19 -14.16
N GLU A 200 14.24 4.38 -12.83
CA GLU A 200 14.99 3.50 -11.94
C GLU A 200 14.03 2.64 -11.14
N TRP A 201 14.12 1.32 -11.33
CA TRP A 201 13.30 0.35 -10.63
C TRP A 201 14.11 -0.84 -10.14
N HIS A 202 13.96 -1.15 -8.86
CA HIS A 202 14.44 -2.38 -8.23
C HIS A 202 13.50 -2.78 -7.09
N ASP A 203 13.60 -4.00 -6.62
CA ASP A 203 12.85 -4.45 -5.44
C ASP A 203 13.46 -3.82 -4.19
N ILE A 204 12.64 -3.15 -3.40
CA ILE A 204 13.08 -2.52 -2.14
C ILE A 204 13.46 -3.62 -1.14
N THR A 205 14.70 -3.59 -0.71
CA THR A 205 15.24 -4.52 0.28
C THR A 205 14.82 -4.16 1.71
N ASP A 206 14.92 -5.12 2.61
CA ASP A 206 14.65 -4.88 4.03
C ASP A 206 15.64 -3.87 4.65
N LEU A 207 16.86 -3.80 4.12
CA LEU A 207 17.86 -2.83 4.56
C LEU A 207 17.46 -1.40 4.17
N GLU A 208 17.05 -1.19 2.92
CA GLU A 208 16.55 0.11 2.45
C GLU A 208 15.31 0.56 3.24
N VAL A 209 14.39 -0.37 3.56
CA VAL A 209 13.26 -0.05 4.44
C VAL A 209 13.74 0.44 5.81
N GLN A 210 14.71 -0.23 6.42
CA GLN A 210 15.27 0.18 7.71
C GLN A 210 15.93 1.56 7.65
N GLU A 211 16.71 1.84 6.63
CA GLU A 211 17.36 3.14 6.40
C GLU A 211 16.33 4.28 6.27
N LEU A 212 15.27 4.06 5.49
CA LEU A 212 14.19 5.04 5.33
C LEU A 212 13.41 5.27 6.64
N LEU A 213 13.20 4.23 7.44
CA LEU A 213 12.55 4.36 8.74
C LEU A 213 13.45 5.05 9.79
N ILE A 214 14.77 4.89 9.71
CA ILE A 214 15.73 5.67 10.52
C ILE A 214 15.60 7.14 10.15
N GLN A 215 15.62 7.50 8.85
CA GLN A 215 15.41 8.88 8.40
C GLN A 215 14.08 9.44 8.91
N ALA A 216 12.99 8.65 8.90
CA ALA A 216 11.69 9.07 9.42
C ALA A 216 11.72 9.35 10.93
N ARG A 217 12.46 8.55 11.71
CA ARG A 217 12.67 8.77 13.16
C ARG A 217 13.47 10.03 13.43
N ASP A 218 14.56 10.24 12.70
CA ASP A 218 15.41 11.45 12.84
C ASP A 218 14.62 12.74 12.55
N MET A 219 13.55 12.64 11.78
CA MET A 219 12.62 13.74 11.49
C MET A 219 11.38 13.77 12.43
N GLU A 220 11.34 12.91 13.45
CA GLU A 220 10.20 12.77 14.37
C GLU A 220 8.87 12.39 13.69
N LEU A 221 8.94 11.72 12.54
CA LEU A 221 7.77 11.30 11.76
C LEU A 221 7.34 9.85 12.02
N PHE A 222 8.16 9.05 12.75
CA PHE A 222 7.90 7.61 12.91
C PHE A 222 7.83 7.16 14.37
#